data_9ea4c35c955690f96f4f994cc9d3dffa
#
_entry.id   9ea4c35c955690f96f4f994cc9d3dffa
#
_cell.length_a   1.000
_cell.length_b   1.000
_cell.length_c   1.000
_cell.angle_alpha   90.00
_cell.angle_beta   90.00
_cell.angle_gamma   90.00
#
_symmetry.space_group_name_H-M   'P 1'
#
loop_
_entity.id
_entity.type
_entity.pdbx_description
1 polymer ?
#
loop_
_entity_poly.entity_id
_entity_poly.type
_entity_poly.pdbx_seq_one_letter_code
_entity_poly.pdbx_strand_id
1 'polypeptide(L)'
;MRKKFAWFFCIFMSSLVLLSCSEDNKKGEEPGDGTGGGTPEGDTKTYFETTYSDLSAYVDKNVSEIWAAVGNASKDEENNILYVQDQKGNRYKATFKLDGTMIATIEMVLTGSSENKGAEVWESMISSFRDYKLGTFLGTKFKDYATGEGGIKQTTEETIPLLTLEANTLIYPVFGIQKKVYCCPIMDKDKFRVEMCRNYLPLDFSTLGKYVGANIDETLQEFYAISNKILFGTAMAYLYFDSAIDLKGNNYTVNFDSDKTLETVLEISAYIPENEQTIARWKDLLQNYADYKLGTLKELYVTDAFGDKVQDLADAQEAFDLYESNGRNNGIIARFETAYGNNSLILNKDYCYILVRKS
;
A
#
# COMPACT_ATOMS: atom_id res chain seq x y z
N MET A 1 15.80 40.87 -13.61
CA MET A 1 16.37 40.39 -12.33
C MET A 1 15.98 38.91 -12.17
N ARG A 2 16.93 38.02 -12.37
CA ARG A 2 16.73 36.56 -12.27
C ARG A 2 16.95 36.16 -10.81
N LYS A 3 15.95 35.73 -10.08
CA LYS A 3 16.11 35.10 -8.77
C LYS A 3 16.33 33.60 -8.99
N LYS A 4 17.51 33.13 -8.57
CA LYS A 4 17.89 31.73 -8.53
C LYS A 4 17.17 31.11 -7.34
N PHE A 5 16.31 30.13 -7.58
CA PHE A 5 15.79 29.25 -6.54
C PHE A 5 16.85 28.18 -6.26
N ALA A 6 17.34 28.17 -5.05
CA ALA A 6 18.18 27.10 -4.54
C ALA A 6 17.26 25.95 -4.08
N TRP A 7 17.41 24.80 -4.71
CA TRP A 7 16.77 23.56 -4.29
C TRP A 7 17.55 22.96 -3.13
N PHE A 8 16.91 22.86 -2.00
CA PHE A 8 17.39 22.05 -0.88
C PHE A 8 17.05 20.57 -1.16
N PHE A 9 18.09 19.81 -1.35
CA PHE A 9 18.02 18.34 -1.36
C PHE A 9 17.85 17.86 0.09
N CYS A 10 16.68 17.44 0.48
CA CYS A 10 16.51 16.60 1.66
C CYS A 10 16.81 15.15 1.27
N ILE A 11 18.01 14.72 1.59
CA ILE A 11 18.41 13.31 1.58
C ILE A 11 17.70 12.66 2.76
N PHE A 12 16.71 11.82 2.48
CA PHE A 12 16.12 10.93 3.47
C PHE A 12 17.15 9.82 3.78
N MET A 13 17.84 10.00 4.89
CA MET A 13 18.55 8.92 5.55
C MET A 13 17.51 8.00 6.20
N SER A 14 17.25 6.86 5.58
CA SER A 14 16.70 5.72 6.30
C SER A 14 17.64 5.39 7.45
N SER A 15 17.12 5.48 8.68
CA SER A 15 17.81 5.16 9.90
C SER A 15 18.30 3.71 9.88
N LEU A 16 19.58 3.52 9.53
CA LEU A 16 20.32 2.32 9.87
C LEU A 16 20.57 2.36 11.39
N VAL A 17 19.92 1.49 12.11
CA VAL A 17 20.34 1.14 13.45
C VAL A 17 21.61 0.31 13.32
N LEU A 18 22.74 0.95 13.48
CA LEU A 18 24.03 0.29 13.66
C LEU A 18 24.09 -0.24 15.09
N LEU A 19 23.86 -1.53 15.26
CA LEU A 19 24.29 -2.23 16.45
C LEU A 19 25.83 -2.36 16.40
N SER A 20 26.47 -1.56 17.24
CA SER A 20 27.89 -1.62 17.56
C SER A 20 28.19 -2.98 18.21
N CYS A 21 28.98 -3.81 17.58
CA CYS A 21 29.70 -4.88 18.26
C CYS A 21 31.04 -4.35 18.72
N SER A 22 31.28 -4.49 20.04
CA SER A 22 32.52 -4.15 20.72
C SER A 22 33.70 -4.98 20.20
N GLU A 23 34.80 -4.25 19.94
CA GLU A 23 36.12 -4.84 19.73
C GLU A 23 36.65 -5.45 21.03
N ASP A 24 37.05 -6.71 20.96
CA ASP A 24 38.02 -7.26 21.88
C ASP A 24 39.35 -7.53 21.15
N ASN A 25 40.33 -6.75 21.57
CA ASN A 25 41.74 -6.88 21.21
C ASN A 25 42.32 -8.22 21.64
N LYS A 26 42.94 -8.98 20.74
CA LYS A 26 44.13 -9.81 21.06
C LYS A 26 45.15 -9.77 19.93
N LYS A 27 46.38 -9.50 20.38
CA LYS A 27 47.63 -9.43 19.65
C LYS A 27 48.10 -10.76 19.09
N GLY A 28 48.72 -10.68 17.90
CA GLY A 28 50.01 -11.31 17.59
C GLY A 28 49.94 -12.70 16.99
N GLU A 29 50.36 -12.83 15.72
CA GLU A 29 51.54 -13.53 15.27
C GLU A 29 51.56 -13.64 13.73
N GLU A 30 52.74 -13.59 13.17
CA GLU A 30 53.10 -13.49 11.74
C GLU A 30 53.12 -14.82 10.99
N PRO A 31 53.49 -14.87 9.69
CA PRO A 31 52.67 -15.39 8.61
C PRO A 31 53.02 -16.81 8.20
N GLY A 32 52.00 -17.57 7.90
CA GLY A 32 52.10 -18.89 7.28
C GLY A 32 51.50 -18.84 5.89
N ASP A 33 52.33 -18.95 4.86
CA ASP A 33 51.99 -19.27 3.50
C ASP A 33 51.13 -20.56 3.46
N GLY A 34 49.88 -20.40 3.00
CA GLY A 34 48.92 -21.48 2.91
C GLY A 34 47.81 -21.18 1.94
N THR A 35 48.00 -21.55 0.69
CA THR A 35 46.95 -21.73 -0.32
C THR A 35 45.83 -22.62 0.25
N GLY A 36 44.86 -21.97 0.84
CA GLY A 36 43.62 -22.62 1.31
C GLY A 36 42.43 -21.80 0.78
N GLY A 37 41.80 -22.33 -0.26
CA GLY A 37 40.49 -21.81 -0.71
C GLY A 37 39.51 -21.89 0.45
N GLY A 38 39.30 -20.79 1.15
CA GLY A 38 38.27 -20.66 2.18
C GLY A 38 36.92 -20.92 1.54
N THR A 39 36.35 -22.06 1.84
CA THR A 39 34.93 -22.33 1.68
C THR A 39 34.21 -21.21 2.43
N PRO A 40 33.28 -20.46 1.80
CA PRO A 40 32.48 -19.47 2.52
C PRO A 40 31.90 -20.17 3.75
N GLU A 41 31.97 -19.54 4.92
CA GLU A 41 31.30 -20.04 6.13
C GLU A 41 29.90 -20.47 5.75
N GLY A 42 29.64 -21.79 5.86
CA GLY A 42 28.42 -22.38 5.36
C GLY A 42 27.23 -21.74 6.05
N ASP A 43 26.34 -21.21 5.26
CA ASP A 43 25.05 -20.68 5.73
C ASP A 43 24.35 -21.79 6.52
N THR A 44 24.33 -21.64 7.85
CA THR A 44 23.78 -22.63 8.80
C THR A 44 22.26 -22.54 8.91
N LYS A 45 21.62 -21.66 8.12
CA LYS A 45 20.18 -21.45 8.17
C LYS A 45 19.42 -22.60 7.52
N THR A 46 18.34 -23.03 8.15
CA THR A 46 17.34 -23.92 7.57
C THR A 46 16.28 -23.07 6.89
N TYR A 47 16.08 -23.24 5.60
CA TYR A 47 15.15 -22.43 4.81
C TYR A 47 13.78 -23.11 4.71
N PHE A 48 12.71 -22.30 4.81
CA PHE A 48 11.35 -22.72 4.49
C PHE A 48 11.17 -22.70 2.97
N GLU A 49 11.03 -23.88 2.37
CA GLU A 49 10.77 -24.00 0.94
C GLU A 49 9.34 -23.60 0.61
N THR A 50 9.16 -22.66 -0.29
CA THR A 50 7.83 -22.10 -0.62
C THR A 50 7.80 -21.53 -2.03
N THR A 51 6.59 -21.22 -2.53
CA THR A 51 6.39 -20.42 -3.72
C THR A 51 5.91 -19.02 -3.34
N TYR A 52 6.02 -18.05 -4.25
CA TYR A 52 5.47 -16.70 -4.02
C TYR A 52 3.96 -16.74 -3.82
N SER A 53 3.25 -17.62 -4.55
CA SER A 53 1.81 -17.83 -4.38
C SER A 53 1.46 -18.34 -2.99
N ASP A 54 2.19 -19.35 -2.48
CA ASP A 54 1.90 -19.94 -1.18
C ASP A 54 2.22 -18.96 -0.05
N LEU A 55 3.35 -18.26 -0.17
CA LEU A 55 3.74 -17.27 0.83
C LEU A 55 2.77 -16.06 0.84
N SER A 56 2.28 -15.64 -0.32
CA SER A 56 1.30 -14.55 -0.43
C SER A 56 -0.02 -14.85 0.27
N ALA A 57 -0.37 -16.14 0.45
CA ALA A 57 -1.59 -16.55 1.13
C ALA A 57 -1.60 -16.18 2.63
N TYR A 58 -0.44 -15.80 3.18
CA TYR A 58 -0.34 -15.31 4.57
C TYR A 58 -0.58 -13.79 4.69
N VAL A 59 -0.61 -13.04 3.60
CA VAL A 59 -1.06 -11.63 3.64
C VAL A 59 -2.51 -11.61 4.13
N ASP A 60 -2.83 -10.72 5.08
CA ASP A 60 -4.10 -10.62 5.82
C ASP A 60 -4.40 -11.81 6.76
N LYS A 61 -3.39 -12.63 7.04
CA LYS A 61 -3.47 -13.65 8.09
C LYS A 61 -2.76 -13.18 9.36
N ASN A 62 -3.16 -13.76 10.49
CA ASN A 62 -2.44 -13.57 11.73
C ASN A 62 -1.02 -14.15 11.58
N VAL A 63 -0.01 -13.41 12.02
CA VAL A 63 1.39 -13.84 11.90
C VAL A 63 1.65 -15.17 12.59
N SER A 64 0.89 -15.53 13.63
CA SER A 64 0.99 -16.83 14.29
C SER A 64 0.66 -18.01 13.37
N GLU A 65 -0.12 -17.81 12.31
CA GLU A 65 -0.46 -18.87 11.36
C GLU A 65 0.76 -19.33 10.57
N ILE A 66 1.64 -18.39 10.15
CA ILE A 66 2.87 -18.79 9.46
C ILE A 66 3.87 -19.42 10.44
N TRP A 67 3.97 -18.90 11.68
CA TRP A 67 4.86 -19.50 12.69
C TRP A 67 4.49 -20.95 12.99
N ALA A 68 3.20 -21.28 12.97
CA ALA A 68 2.74 -22.65 13.13
C ALA A 68 3.05 -23.55 11.93
N ALA A 69 3.14 -22.97 10.72
CA ALA A 69 3.35 -23.72 9.48
C ALA A 69 4.82 -24.00 9.14
N VAL A 70 5.76 -23.15 9.57
CA VAL A 70 7.16 -23.19 9.09
C VAL A 70 8.06 -24.24 9.75
N GLY A 71 7.56 -24.95 10.75
CA GLY A 71 8.31 -26.04 11.41
C GLY A 71 9.66 -25.60 11.94
N ASN A 72 10.73 -26.34 11.54
CA ASN A 72 12.11 -26.12 11.99
C ASN A 72 12.89 -25.08 11.13
N ALA A 73 12.23 -24.33 10.26
CA ALA A 73 12.90 -23.28 9.51
C ALA A 73 13.49 -22.20 10.44
N SER A 74 14.61 -21.65 10.04
CA SER A 74 15.25 -20.55 10.78
C SER A 74 14.34 -19.32 10.76
N LYS A 75 14.02 -18.80 11.94
CA LYS A 75 13.11 -17.66 12.12
C LYS A 75 13.54 -16.81 13.31
N ASP A 76 13.09 -15.58 13.31
CA ASP A 76 13.18 -14.62 14.41
C ASP A 76 11.78 -14.03 14.61
N GLU A 77 11.04 -14.58 15.55
CA GLU A 77 9.64 -14.20 15.81
C GLU A 77 9.51 -12.79 16.40
N GLU A 78 10.52 -12.31 17.14
CA GLU A 78 10.53 -10.97 17.73
C GLU A 78 10.62 -9.89 16.64
N ASN A 79 11.43 -10.12 15.60
CA ASN A 79 11.62 -9.21 14.50
C ASN A 79 10.76 -9.56 13.27
N ASN A 80 9.87 -10.55 13.39
CA ASN A 80 9.01 -11.03 12.31
C ASN A 80 9.79 -11.44 11.05
N ILE A 81 10.87 -12.21 11.23
CA ILE A 81 11.77 -12.66 10.16
C ILE A 81 11.67 -14.17 9.97
N LEU A 82 11.59 -14.59 8.71
CA LEU A 82 11.66 -15.98 8.28
C LEU A 82 12.70 -16.13 7.17
N TYR A 83 13.49 -17.19 7.19
CA TYR A 83 14.38 -17.53 6.09
C TYR A 83 13.67 -18.47 5.13
N VAL A 84 13.51 -18.03 3.88
CA VAL A 84 12.75 -18.75 2.85
C VAL A 84 13.60 -19.06 1.63
N GLN A 85 13.27 -20.14 0.92
CA GLN A 85 13.86 -20.52 -0.35
C GLN A 85 12.75 -20.69 -1.38
N ASP A 86 12.90 -20.03 -2.55
CA ASP A 86 11.94 -20.18 -3.62
C ASP A 86 12.18 -21.48 -4.42
N GLN A 87 11.28 -21.78 -5.33
CA GLN A 87 11.31 -22.98 -6.16
C GLN A 87 12.49 -23.03 -7.16
N LYS A 88 13.23 -21.92 -7.33
CA LYS A 88 14.44 -21.84 -8.14
C LYS A 88 15.72 -21.95 -7.29
N GLY A 89 15.58 -22.13 -5.98
CA GLY A 89 16.70 -22.24 -5.03
C GLY A 89 17.25 -20.90 -4.57
N ASN A 90 16.64 -19.77 -4.92
CA ASN A 90 17.04 -18.47 -4.41
C ASN A 90 16.63 -18.36 -2.93
N ARG A 91 17.54 -17.84 -2.10
CA ARG A 91 17.38 -17.74 -0.66
C ARG A 91 17.15 -16.31 -0.23
N TYR A 92 16.18 -16.10 0.65
CA TYR A 92 15.75 -14.79 1.09
C TYR A 92 15.61 -14.72 2.61
N LYS A 93 15.83 -13.51 3.12
CA LYS A 93 15.32 -13.09 4.42
C LYS A 93 13.97 -12.42 4.17
N ALA A 94 12.88 -13.05 4.61
CA ALA A 94 11.54 -12.51 4.54
C ALA A 94 11.19 -11.79 5.84
N THR A 95 10.79 -10.53 5.76
CA THR A 95 10.35 -9.70 6.90
C THR A 95 8.86 -9.45 6.76
N PHE A 96 8.08 -9.75 7.80
CA PHE A 96 6.64 -9.50 7.86
C PHE A 96 6.37 -8.14 8.51
N LYS A 97 5.81 -7.20 7.75
CA LYS A 97 5.32 -5.93 8.26
C LYS A 97 3.86 -6.13 8.68
N LEU A 98 3.55 -5.81 9.93
CA LEU A 98 2.26 -6.11 10.53
C LEU A 98 1.38 -4.87 10.63
N ASP A 99 0.07 -5.09 10.46
CA ASP A 99 -1.00 -4.20 10.84
C ASP A 99 -1.74 -4.87 12.01
N GLY A 100 -1.48 -4.42 13.23
CA GLY A 100 -1.81 -5.16 14.44
C GLY A 100 -1.08 -6.50 14.49
N THR A 101 -1.82 -7.61 14.43
CA THR A 101 -1.26 -8.97 14.37
C THR A 101 -1.32 -9.59 12.97
N MET A 102 -1.90 -8.86 12.01
CA MET A 102 -2.12 -9.34 10.64
C MET A 102 -0.93 -8.96 9.75
N ILE A 103 -0.50 -9.88 8.91
CA ILE A 103 0.57 -9.63 7.94
C ILE A 103 0.02 -8.71 6.84
N ALA A 104 0.52 -7.49 6.77
CA ALA A 104 0.13 -6.53 5.74
C ALA A 104 1.06 -6.57 4.52
N THR A 105 2.36 -6.77 4.75
CA THR A 105 3.37 -6.87 3.69
C THR A 105 4.41 -7.92 4.06
N ILE A 106 4.88 -8.65 3.05
CA ILE A 106 6.03 -9.57 3.15
C ILE A 106 7.13 -9.00 2.25
N GLU A 107 8.23 -8.57 2.83
CA GLU A 107 9.41 -8.09 2.11
C GLU A 107 10.48 -9.16 2.11
N MET A 108 10.89 -9.62 0.94
CA MET A 108 11.91 -10.66 0.75
C MET A 108 13.16 -10.05 0.15
N VAL A 109 14.27 -10.10 0.88
CA VAL A 109 15.59 -9.63 0.43
C VAL A 109 16.51 -10.83 0.24
N LEU A 110 17.23 -10.90 -0.89
CA LEU A 110 18.20 -11.98 -1.17
C LEU A 110 19.28 -12.05 -0.08
N THR A 111 19.58 -13.28 0.37
CA THR A 111 20.66 -13.53 1.31
C THR A 111 21.95 -13.92 0.59
N GLY A 112 23.09 -13.45 1.08
CA GLY A 112 24.42 -13.85 0.60
C GLY A 112 24.68 -13.47 -0.87
N SER A 113 24.02 -12.46 -1.41
CA SER A 113 24.18 -12.06 -2.80
C SER A 113 25.25 -10.98 -2.97
N SER A 114 26.14 -11.17 -3.95
CA SER A 114 26.84 -10.06 -4.58
C SER A 114 25.82 -9.19 -5.35
N GLU A 115 26.13 -7.91 -5.60
CA GLU A 115 25.31 -6.99 -6.39
C GLU A 115 24.85 -7.60 -7.72
N ASN A 116 25.76 -8.27 -8.44
CA ASN A 116 25.46 -8.92 -9.71
C ASN A 116 24.37 -10.02 -9.59
N LYS A 117 24.35 -10.78 -8.50
CA LYS A 117 23.37 -11.85 -8.33
C LYS A 117 21.95 -11.30 -8.16
N GLY A 118 21.78 -10.13 -7.56
CA GLY A 118 20.49 -9.47 -7.42
C GLY A 118 19.89 -9.12 -8.80
N ALA A 119 20.69 -8.55 -9.70
CA ALA A 119 20.29 -8.22 -11.07
C ALA A 119 19.94 -9.49 -11.88
N GLU A 120 20.77 -10.53 -11.81
CA GLU A 120 20.51 -11.81 -12.50
C GLU A 120 19.19 -12.45 -12.07
N VAL A 121 18.90 -12.47 -10.76
CA VAL A 121 17.63 -13.03 -10.25
C VAL A 121 16.46 -12.18 -10.69
N TRP A 122 16.59 -10.83 -10.64
CA TRP A 122 15.54 -9.93 -11.10
C TRP A 122 15.24 -10.12 -12.60
N GLU A 123 16.25 -10.11 -13.46
CA GLU A 123 16.10 -10.34 -14.91
C GLU A 123 15.48 -11.71 -15.21
N SER A 124 15.94 -12.77 -14.52
CA SER A 124 15.37 -14.10 -14.63
C SER A 124 13.90 -14.11 -14.21
N MET A 125 13.57 -13.41 -13.13
CA MET A 125 12.23 -13.36 -12.60
C MET A 125 11.25 -12.64 -13.53
N ILE A 126 11.61 -11.47 -14.07
CA ILE A 126 10.75 -10.74 -15.00
C ILE A 126 10.62 -11.42 -16.37
N SER A 127 11.70 -12.08 -16.85
CA SER A 127 11.68 -12.80 -18.12
C SER A 127 10.89 -14.11 -18.06
N SER A 128 10.79 -14.72 -16.91
CA SER A 128 10.15 -16.04 -16.69
C SER A 128 9.14 -16.01 -15.53
N PHE A 129 8.41 -14.93 -15.38
CA PHE A 129 7.51 -14.69 -14.23
C PHE A 129 6.47 -15.79 -14.01
N ARG A 130 6.04 -16.48 -15.07
CA ARG A 130 5.12 -17.63 -14.96
C ARG A 130 5.76 -18.82 -14.26
N ASP A 131 7.05 -19.07 -14.54
CA ASP A 131 7.82 -20.13 -13.87
C ASP A 131 8.03 -19.83 -12.38
N TYR A 132 8.13 -18.56 -12.01
CA TYR A 132 8.20 -18.10 -10.62
C TYR A 132 6.82 -18.03 -9.94
N LYS A 133 5.72 -18.25 -10.68
CA LYS A 133 4.34 -18.16 -10.18
C LYS A 133 4.03 -16.83 -9.49
N LEU A 134 4.47 -15.72 -10.08
CA LEU A 134 4.25 -14.39 -9.53
C LEU A 134 2.80 -13.90 -9.63
N GLY A 135 1.96 -14.60 -10.39
CA GLY A 135 0.55 -14.24 -10.60
C GLY A 135 0.28 -13.61 -11.96
N THR A 136 -0.85 -12.91 -12.08
CA THR A 136 -1.25 -12.22 -13.31
C THR A 136 -0.58 -10.86 -13.39
N PHE A 137 0.06 -10.55 -14.52
CA PHE A 137 0.65 -9.24 -14.75
C PHE A 137 -0.42 -8.15 -14.82
N LEU A 138 -0.25 -7.07 -14.07
CA LEU A 138 -1.20 -5.96 -13.97
C LEU A 138 -0.67 -4.67 -14.60
N GLY A 139 0.64 -4.54 -14.78
CA GLY A 139 1.28 -3.35 -15.32
C GLY A 139 2.66 -3.12 -14.72
N THR A 140 3.24 -1.98 -15.03
CA THR A 140 4.58 -1.59 -14.57
C THR A 140 4.49 -0.28 -13.80
N LYS A 141 5.08 -0.24 -12.61
CA LYS A 141 5.32 1.01 -11.86
C LYS A 141 6.69 1.56 -12.19
N PHE A 142 6.78 2.88 -12.19
CA PHE A 142 8.04 3.59 -12.33
C PHE A 142 8.10 4.78 -11.38
N LYS A 143 9.31 5.12 -10.96
CA LYS A 143 9.63 6.35 -10.24
C LYS A 143 10.95 6.88 -10.75
N ASP A 144 10.94 8.08 -11.32
CA ASP A 144 12.15 8.78 -11.72
C ASP A 144 12.72 9.55 -10.53
N TYR A 145 13.91 9.18 -10.09
CA TYR A 145 14.54 9.84 -8.94
C TYR A 145 15.07 11.25 -9.26
N ALA A 146 15.27 11.57 -10.54
CA ALA A 146 15.77 12.89 -10.94
C ALA A 146 14.66 13.94 -10.97
N THR A 147 13.45 13.55 -11.41
CA THR A 147 12.31 14.46 -11.54
C THR A 147 11.31 14.31 -10.37
N GLY A 148 11.37 13.22 -9.62
CA GLY A 148 10.37 12.86 -8.63
C GLY A 148 9.06 12.35 -9.25
N GLU A 149 8.97 12.30 -10.58
CA GLU A 149 7.79 11.79 -11.28
C GLU A 149 7.66 10.27 -11.08
N GLY A 150 6.47 9.83 -10.83
CA GLY A 150 6.16 8.42 -10.70
C GLY A 150 4.77 8.10 -11.22
N GLY A 151 4.49 6.84 -11.47
CA GLY A 151 3.19 6.41 -11.92
C GLY A 151 3.13 4.95 -12.31
N ILE A 152 1.95 4.55 -12.78
CA ILE A 152 1.74 3.25 -13.42
C ILE A 152 1.67 3.48 -14.92
N LYS A 153 2.52 2.81 -15.69
CA LYS A 153 2.31 2.62 -17.13
C LYS A 153 1.50 1.35 -17.31
N GLN A 154 0.37 1.45 -17.98
CA GLN A 154 -0.28 0.27 -18.51
C GLN A 154 0.61 -0.29 -19.61
N THR A 155 1.31 -1.37 -19.31
CA THR A 155 2.15 -2.11 -20.24
C THR A 155 1.53 -3.48 -20.43
N THR A 156 1.78 -4.09 -21.57
CA THR A 156 1.33 -5.44 -21.85
C THR A 156 2.36 -6.47 -21.35
N GLU A 157 1.96 -7.72 -21.16
CA GLU A 157 2.89 -8.81 -20.81
C GLU A 157 4.09 -8.91 -21.77
N GLU A 158 3.89 -8.60 -23.04
CA GLU A 158 4.93 -8.63 -24.07
C GLU A 158 6.07 -7.62 -23.82
N THR A 159 5.79 -6.56 -23.07
CA THR A 159 6.79 -5.53 -22.73
C THR A 159 7.59 -5.84 -21.48
N ILE A 160 7.19 -6.84 -20.67
CA ILE A 160 7.92 -7.19 -19.44
C ILE A 160 9.38 -7.57 -19.71
N PRO A 161 9.68 -8.42 -20.70
CA PRO A 161 11.07 -8.79 -21.01
C PRO A 161 11.92 -7.63 -21.52
N LEU A 162 11.31 -6.50 -21.89
CA LEU A 162 12.00 -5.30 -22.37
C LEU A 162 12.29 -4.30 -21.24
N LEU A 163 11.88 -4.60 -20.01
CA LEU A 163 12.25 -3.77 -18.85
C LEU A 163 13.75 -3.85 -18.63
N THR A 164 14.36 -2.69 -18.54
CA THR A 164 15.79 -2.55 -18.27
C THR A 164 16.02 -1.77 -16.98
N LEU A 165 17.13 -2.07 -16.31
CA LEU A 165 17.56 -1.32 -15.15
C LEU A 165 18.11 0.03 -15.61
N GLU A 166 17.48 1.11 -15.19
CA GLU A 166 17.92 2.48 -15.46
C GLU A 166 18.47 3.11 -14.18
N ALA A 167 19.64 3.73 -14.27
CA ALA A 167 20.38 4.22 -13.08
C ALA A 167 19.59 5.21 -12.20
N ASN A 168 18.65 5.96 -12.78
CA ASN A 168 17.88 6.99 -12.09
C ASN A 168 16.37 6.70 -12.01
N THR A 169 15.94 5.56 -12.50
CA THR A 169 14.52 5.21 -12.54
C THR A 169 14.27 3.87 -11.86
N LEU A 170 13.45 3.88 -10.83
CA LEU A 170 12.92 2.66 -10.24
C LEU A 170 11.79 2.14 -11.13
N ILE A 171 12.01 1.00 -11.76
CA ILE A 171 11.02 0.34 -12.62
C ILE A 171 10.76 -1.05 -12.07
N TYR A 172 9.50 -1.41 -11.89
CA TYR A 172 9.16 -2.76 -11.48
C TYR A 172 7.79 -3.20 -11.96
N PRO A 173 7.66 -4.47 -12.37
CA PRO A 173 6.37 -5.05 -12.72
C PRO A 173 5.53 -5.31 -11.48
N VAL A 174 4.22 -5.24 -11.63
CA VAL A 174 3.24 -5.55 -10.59
C VAL A 174 2.43 -6.75 -11.05
N PHE A 175 2.39 -7.78 -10.22
CA PHE A 175 1.60 -8.99 -10.44
C PHE A 175 0.53 -9.12 -9.37
N GLY A 176 -0.68 -9.56 -9.77
CA GLY A 176 -1.77 -9.86 -8.84
C GLY A 176 -1.79 -11.34 -8.49
N ILE A 177 -1.72 -11.66 -7.21
CA ILE A 177 -1.90 -13.01 -6.69
C ILE A 177 -3.23 -13.07 -5.94
N GLN A 178 -4.07 -14.08 -6.23
CA GLN A 178 -5.33 -14.35 -5.53
C GLN A 178 -6.28 -13.13 -5.41
N LYS A 179 -6.18 -12.16 -6.33
CA LYS A 179 -6.98 -10.92 -6.38
C LYS A 179 -6.84 -9.98 -5.18
N LYS A 180 -6.04 -10.29 -4.16
CA LYS A 180 -5.89 -9.51 -2.93
C LYS A 180 -4.46 -9.10 -2.62
N VAL A 181 -3.49 -9.63 -3.34
CA VAL A 181 -2.07 -9.39 -3.08
C VAL A 181 -1.38 -8.94 -4.35
N TYR A 182 -0.61 -7.87 -4.25
CA TYR A 182 0.38 -7.51 -5.24
C TYR A 182 1.70 -8.17 -4.92
N CYS A 183 2.36 -8.72 -5.95
CA CYS A 183 3.72 -9.21 -5.90
C CYS A 183 4.58 -8.35 -6.83
N CYS A 184 5.58 -7.70 -6.28
CA CYS A 184 6.41 -6.73 -6.96
C CYS A 184 7.88 -7.11 -6.83
N PRO A 185 8.53 -7.67 -7.87
CA PRO A 185 9.98 -7.77 -7.95
C PRO A 185 10.58 -6.38 -8.19
N ILE A 186 11.33 -5.87 -7.25
CA ILE A 186 11.86 -4.51 -7.25
C ILE A 186 13.38 -4.56 -7.28
N MET A 187 13.98 -3.87 -8.25
CA MET A 187 15.40 -3.57 -8.27
C MET A 187 15.58 -2.08 -7.98
N ASP A 188 16.07 -1.75 -6.80
CA ASP A 188 16.36 -0.39 -6.38
C ASP A 188 17.87 -0.20 -6.30
N LYS A 189 18.45 0.43 -7.33
CA LYS A 189 19.88 0.50 -7.54
C LYS A 189 20.50 -0.91 -7.55
N ASP A 190 21.21 -1.27 -6.49
CA ASP A 190 21.92 -2.55 -6.39
C ASP A 190 21.18 -3.56 -5.48
N LYS A 191 19.98 -3.19 -4.99
CA LYS A 191 19.23 -4.00 -4.02
C LYS A 191 18.01 -4.63 -4.66
N PHE A 192 18.07 -5.93 -4.83
CA PHE A 192 16.90 -6.71 -5.24
C PHE A 192 16.07 -7.14 -4.05
N ARG A 193 14.77 -6.91 -4.15
CA ARG A 193 13.78 -7.41 -3.21
C ARG A 193 12.49 -7.78 -3.91
N VAL A 194 11.69 -8.61 -3.28
CA VAL A 194 10.31 -8.88 -3.70
C VAL A 194 9.39 -8.42 -2.58
N GLU A 195 8.45 -7.56 -2.91
CA GLU A 195 7.40 -7.14 -1.98
C GLU A 195 6.08 -7.80 -2.35
N MET A 196 5.45 -8.45 -1.38
CA MET A 196 4.07 -8.90 -1.47
C MET A 196 3.24 -8.11 -0.48
N CYS A 197 2.24 -7.38 -0.95
CA CYS A 197 1.44 -6.53 -0.10
C CYS A 197 -0.04 -6.58 -0.50
N ARG A 198 -0.91 -6.15 0.40
CA ARG A 198 -2.32 -5.95 0.09
C ARG A 198 -2.48 -5.14 -1.19
N ASN A 199 -3.42 -5.51 -2.03
CA ASN A 199 -3.79 -4.71 -3.20
C ASN A 199 -5.01 -3.82 -2.93
N TYR A 200 -5.38 -3.64 -1.69
CA TYR A 200 -6.48 -2.79 -1.27
C TYR A 200 -6.11 -1.96 -0.03
N LEU A 201 -6.79 -0.84 0.14
CA LEU A 201 -6.72 0.00 1.31
C LEU A 201 -7.77 -0.44 2.33
N PRO A 202 -7.41 -0.87 3.56
CA PRO A 202 -8.40 -1.14 4.59
C PRO A 202 -9.02 0.19 5.08
N LEU A 203 -10.36 0.23 5.11
CA LEU A 203 -11.11 1.42 5.55
C LEU A 203 -11.75 1.19 6.91
N ASP A 204 -11.36 1.99 7.89
CA ASP A 204 -12.10 2.22 9.12
C ASP A 204 -12.48 3.70 9.20
N PHE A 205 -13.72 4.02 8.88
CA PHE A 205 -14.21 5.40 8.82
C PHE A 205 -14.11 6.15 10.15
N SER A 206 -14.05 5.44 11.30
CA SER A 206 -13.89 6.08 12.60
C SER A 206 -12.50 6.69 12.80
N THR A 207 -11.51 6.22 12.06
CA THR A 207 -10.09 6.60 12.22
C THR A 207 -9.50 7.35 11.03
N LEU A 208 -10.16 7.35 9.87
CA LEU A 208 -9.63 8.01 8.66
C LEU A 208 -9.33 9.50 8.87
N GLY A 209 -10.12 10.20 9.69
CA GLY A 209 -9.92 11.62 9.98
C GLY A 209 -8.56 11.95 10.61
N LYS A 210 -7.86 10.97 11.20
CA LYS A 210 -6.50 11.17 11.76
C LYS A 210 -5.49 11.57 10.69
N TYR A 211 -5.71 11.15 9.44
CA TYR A 211 -4.82 11.44 8.32
C TYR A 211 -5.04 12.81 7.68
N VAL A 212 -6.19 13.43 7.90
CA VAL A 212 -6.43 14.79 7.41
C VAL A 212 -5.55 15.78 8.19
N GLY A 213 -4.73 16.51 7.46
CA GLY A 213 -3.70 17.39 8.01
C GLY A 213 -2.38 16.68 8.34
N ALA A 214 -2.27 15.38 8.09
CA ALA A 214 -1.02 14.63 8.24
C ALA A 214 -0.15 14.71 6.98
N ASN A 215 1.13 14.38 7.13
CA ASN A 215 2.03 14.23 5.99
C ASN A 215 1.62 13.02 5.16
N ILE A 216 1.58 13.18 3.82
CA ILE A 216 1.06 12.15 2.93
C ILE A 216 1.98 10.93 2.84
N ASP A 217 3.31 11.12 2.84
CA ASP A 217 4.27 10.01 2.77
C ASP A 217 4.22 9.16 4.04
N GLU A 218 4.11 9.80 5.21
CA GLU A 218 3.93 9.11 6.49
C GLU A 218 2.60 8.34 6.51
N THR A 219 1.52 8.97 6.04
CA THR A 219 0.20 8.34 5.91
C THR A 219 0.26 7.10 5.04
N LEU A 220 0.92 7.16 3.89
CA LEU A 220 1.04 6.02 2.97
C LEU A 220 1.83 4.84 3.57
N GLN A 221 2.83 5.12 4.39
CA GLN A 221 3.61 4.06 5.04
C GLN A 221 2.76 3.23 6.00
N GLU A 222 1.73 3.81 6.60
CA GLU A 222 0.83 3.07 7.50
C GLU A 222 -0.15 2.14 6.76
N PHE A 223 -0.48 2.44 5.51
CA PHE A 223 -1.49 1.65 4.80
C PHE A 223 -1.01 0.33 4.24
N TYR A 224 0.30 0.16 4.04
CA TYR A 224 0.87 -1.05 3.45
C TYR A 224 0.22 -1.50 2.13
N ALA A 225 -0.46 -0.58 1.46
CA ALA A 225 -1.11 -0.82 0.18
C ALA A 225 -0.39 -0.04 -0.92
N ILE A 226 -0.41 -0.58 -2.14
CA ILE A 226 0.19 0.11 -3.28
C ILE A 226 -0.86 1.06 -3.87
N SER A 227 -0.59 2.37 -3.83
CA SER A 227 -1.43 3.34 -4.56
C SER A 227 -1.35 3.10 -6.06
N ASN A 228 -2.49 3.11 -6.75
CA ASN A 228 -2.53 2.82 -8.17
C ASN A 228 -2.11 4.01 -9.03
N LYS A 229 -2.31 5.25 -8.54
CA LYS A 229 -2.12 6.43 -9.36
C LYS A 229 -1.87 7.68 -8.52
N ILE A 230 -0.90 8.50 -8.95
CA ILE A 230 -0.77 9.89 -8.51
C ILE A 230 -1.34 10.76 -9.63
N LEU A 231 -2.34 11.58 -9.32
CA LEU A 231 -2.95 12.50 -10.26
C LEU A 231 -2.68 13.94 -9.81
N PHE A 232 -2.16 14.76 -10.73
CA PHE A 232 -1.94 16.18 -10.51
C PHE A 232 -3.02 16.99 -11.23
N GLY A 233 -3.84 17.69 -10.45
CA GLY A 233 -4.77 18.68 -10.96
C GLY A 233 -4.14 20.08 -11.02
N THR A 234 -4.90 21.06 -11.49
CA THR A 234 -4.46 22.47 -11.53
C THR A 234 -4.32 23.09 -10.15
N ALA A 235 -5.05 22.59 -9.16
CA ALA A 235 -5.13 23.13 -7.80
C ALA A 235 -4.68 22.16 -6.71
N MET A 236 -4.84 20.85 -6.92
CA MET A 236 -4.56 19.81 -5.93
C MET A 236 -3.81 18.64 -6.57
N ALA A 237 -3.08 17.92 -5.77
CA ALA A 237 -2.57 16.60 -6.10
C ALA A 237 -3.31 15.57 -5.25
N TYR A 238 -3.52 14.37 -5.75
CA TYR A 238 -4.18 13.33 -4.99
C TYR A 238 -3.60 11.94 -5.27
N LEU A 239 -3.65 11.11 -4.23
CA LEU A 239 -3.35 9.71 -4.35
C LEU A 239 -4.66 8.95 -4.51
N TYR A 240 -4.62 8.00 -5.41
CA TYR A 240 -5.77 7.23 -5.81
C TYR A 240 -5.58 5.76 -5.51
N PHE A 241 -6.57 5.15 -4.88
CA PHE A 241 -6.65 3.72 -4.62
C PHE A 241 -7.89 3.16 -5.31
N ASP A 242 -7.70 2.31 -6.33
CA ASP A 242 -8.80 1.67 -7.06
C ASP A 242 -9.60 0.69 -6.20
N SER A 243 -8.96 0.14 -5.18
CA SER A 243 -9.58 -0.83 -4.30
C SER A 243 -9.33 -0.44 -2.86
N ALA A 244 -10.39 -0.12 -2.15
CA ALA A 244 -10.40 0.04 -0.72
C ALA A 244 -11.58 -0.76 -0.16
N ILE A 245 -11.39 -1.39 0.99
CA ILE A 245 -12.38 -2.32 1.55
C ILE A 245 -12.69 -1.91 2.98
N ASP A 246 -14.00 -1.71 3.29
CA ASP A 246 -14.46 -1.39 4.62
C ASP A 246 -14.52 -2.64 5.53
N LEU A 247 -14.84 -2.44 6.79
CA LEU A 247 -14.93 -3.49 7.80
C LEU A 247 -16.00 -4.58 7.49
N LYS A 248 -16.93 -4.29 6.58
CA LYS A 248 -17.96 -5.24 6.12
C LYS A 248 -17.61 -5.91 4.79
N GLY A 249 -16.43 -5.59 4.22
CA GLY A 249 -15.95 -6.16 2.96
C GLY A 249 -16.47 -5.47 1.70
N ASN A 250 -17.03 -4.26 1.83
CA ASN A 250 -17.49 -3.49 0.67
C ASN A 250 -16.36 -2.70 0.03
N ASN A 251 -16.40 -2.64 -1.31
CA ASN A 251 -15.39 -1.95 -2.09
C ASN A 251 -15.70 -0.46 -2.27
N TYR A 252 -14.64 0.34 -2.29
CA TYR A 252 -14.62 1.76 -2.56
C TYR A 252 -13.42 2.11 -3.45
N THR A 253 -13.51 3.22 -4.13
CA THR A 253 -12.37 3.93 -4.70
C THR A 253 -12.06 5.12 -3.80
N VAL A 254 -10.79 5.31 -3.43
CA VAL A 254 -10.43 6.34 -2.45
C VAL A 254 -9.42 7.31 -3.01
N ASN A 255 -9.69 8.60 -2.82
CA ASN A 255 -8.77 9.69 -3.08
C ASN A 255 -8.32 10.32 -1.75
N PHE A 256 -7.02 10.57 -1.63
CA PHE A 256 -6.45 11.46 -0.66
C PHE A 256 -6.08 12.74 -1.38
N ASP A 257 -6.91 13.75 -1.23
CA ASP A 257 -6.65 15.06 -1.82
C ASP A 257 -5.62 15.80 -0.97
N SER A 258 -4.59 16.32 -1.61
CA SER A 258 -3.49 17.02 -0.95
C SER A 258 -3.21 18.35 -1.60
N ASP A 259 -2.35 19.15 -0.98
CA ASP A 259 -1.79 20.32 -1.60
C ASP A 259 -0.95 19.95 -2.83
N LYS A 260 -0.55 20.96 -3.63
CA LYS A 260 0.23 20.75 -4.87
C LYS A 260 1.61 20.13 -4.64
N THR A 261 2.11 20.18 -3.41
CA THR A 261 3.44 19.65 -3.05
C THR A 261 3.36 18.21 -2.60
N LEU A 262 2.16 17.62 -2.46
CA LEU A 262 1.92 16.31 -1.86
C LEU A 262 2.42 16.20 -0.41
N GLU A 263 2.48 17.32 0.31
CA GLU A 263 2.99 17.30 1.69
C GLU A 263 1.90 17.02 2.71
N THR A 264 0.68 17.54 2.48
CA THR A 264 -0.39 17.48 3.48
C THR A 264 -1.70 16.99 2.89
N VAL A 265 -2.33 16.01 3.53
CA VAL A 265 -3.68 15.55 3.18
C VAL A 265 -4.70 16.62 3.57
N LEU A 266 -5.48 17.10 2.63
CA LEU A 266 -6.53 18.11 2.84
C LEU A 266 -7.87 17.47 3.19
N GLU A 267 -8.24 16.43 2.45
CA GLU A 267 -9.47 15.66 2.66
C GLU A 267 -9.34 14.25 2.07
N ILE A 268 -10.23 13.36 2.46
CA ILE A 268 -10.28 11.98 1.96
C ILE A 268 -11.68 11.70 1.43
N SER A 269 -11.77 11.25 0.19
CA SER A 269 -13.03 10.90 -0.46
C SER A 269 -13.08 9.41 -0.77
N ALA A 270 -14.06 8.69 -0.20
CA ALA A 270 -14.30 7.28 -0.48
C ALA A 270 -15.55 7.13 -1.35
N TYR A 271 -15.37 6.86 -2.64
CA TYR A 271 -16.44 6.72 -3.63
C TYR A 271 -17.00 5.31 -3.65
N ILE A 272 -18.31 5.19 -3.61
CA ILE A 272 -19.00 3.93 -3.86
C ILE A 272 -19.01 3.72 -5.38
N PRO A 273 -18.52 2.57 -5.89
CA PRO A 273 -18.51 2.31 -7.33
C PRO A 273 -19.91 2.45 -7.95
N GLU A 274 -19.98 3.13 -9.08
CA GLU A 274 -21.21 3.29 -9.83
C GLU A 274 -21.68 1.94 -10.40
N ASN A 275 -22.75 1.43 -9.84
CA ASN A 275 -23.42 0.23 -10.33
C ASN A 275 -24.86 0.19 -9.78
N GLU A 276 -25.63 -0.82 -10.16
CA GLU A 276 -27.02 -0.99 -9.72
C GLU A 276 -27.19 -1.07 -8.19
N GLN A 277 -26.14 -1.36 -7.45
CA GLN A 277 -26.15 -1.46 -5.98
C GLN A 277 -25.79 -0.15 -5.27
N THR A 278 -25.41 0.91 -5.96
CA THR A 278 -24.94 2.18 -5.36
C THR A 278 -25.96 2.76 -4.39
N ILE A 279 -27.22 2.81 -4.80
CA ILE A 279 -28.30 3.35 -3.95
C ILE A 279 -28.62 2.40 -2.79
N ALA A 280 -28.61 1.11 -3.01
CA ALA A 280 -28.81 0.13 -1.93
C ALA A 280 -27.70 0.27 -0.87
N ARG A 281 -26.46 0.48 -1.30
CA ARG A 281 -25.31 0.72 -0.43
C ARG A 281 -25.46 2.01 0.36
N TRP A 282 -25.87 3.11 -0.29
CA TRP A 282 -26.12 4.38 0.38
C TRP A 282 -27.20 4.24 1.47
N LYS A 283 -28.32 3.58 1.16
CA LYS A 283 -29.38 3.31 2.12
C LYS A 283 -28.87 2.49 3.32
N ASP A 284 -28.10 1.44 3.06
CA ASP A 284 -27.50 0.60 4.09
C ASP A 284 -26.52 1.38 4.98
N LEU A 285 -25.64 2.20 4.38
CA LEU A 285 -24.71 3.06 5.11
C LEU A 285 -25.45 4.05 6.02
N LEU A 286 -26.49 4.69 5.50
CA LEU A 286 -27.27 5.67 6.26
C LEU A 286 -28.09 5.02 7.39
N GLN A 287 -28.67 3.85 7.13
CA GLN A 287 -29.49 3.14 8.12
C GLN A 287 -28.63 2.46 9.20
N ASN A 288 -27.47 1.92 8.82
CA ASN A 288 -26.59 1.13 9.69
C ASN A 288 -25.24 1.82 9.94
N TYR A 289 -25.22 3.16 10.01
CA TYR A 289 -24.00 3.96 10.13
C TYR A 289 -23.11 3.58 11.32
N ALA A 290 -23.69 3.10 12.41
CA ALA A 290 -22.95 2.66 13.58
C ALA A 290 -22.09 1.41 13.29
N ASP A 291 -22.63 0.44 12.53
CA ASP A 291 -21.91 -0.77 12.13
C ASP A 291 -20.74 -0.47 11.21
N TYR A 292 -20.88 0.56 10.37
CA TYR A 292 -19.81 1.07 9.49
C TYR A 292 -18.84 2.00 10.20
N LYS A 293 -19.08 2.28 11.48
CA LYS A 293 -18.28 3.23 12.29
C LYS A 293 -18.17 4.62 11.65
N LEU A 294 -19.21 5.10 11.01
CA LEU A 294 -19.21 6.43 10.41
C LEU A 294 -19.13 7.55 11.46
N GLY A 295 -19.48 7.28 12.69
CA GLY A 295 -19.51 8.23 13.81
C GLY A 295 -20.92 8.47 14.36
N THR A 296 -21.08 9.54 15.14
CA THR A 296 -22.38 9.96 15.69
C THR A 296 -23.07 10.87 14.70
N LEU A 297 -24.27 10.50 14.23
CA LEU A 297 -25.07 11.34 13.32
C LEU A 297 -25.40 12.68 14.02
N LYS A 298 -25.04 13.79 13.37
CA LYS A 298 -25.28 15.16 13.84
C LYS A 298 -26.32 15.88 13.02
N GLU A 299 -26.24 15.72 11.71
CA GLU A 299 -27.10 16.42 10.76
C GLU A 299 -27.50 15.47 9.62
N LEU A 300 -28.72 15.58 9.19
CA LEU A 300 -29.24 14.95 7.98
C LEU A 300 -30.08 15.99 7.25
N TYR A 301 -29.74 16.32 6.01
CA TYR A 301 -30.37 17.42 5.27
C TYR A 301 -30.27 17.26 3.76
N VAL A 302 -31.13 18.03 3.08
CA VAL A 302 -31.14 18.16 1.61
C VAL A 302 -30.38 19.41 1.20
N THR A 303 -29.67 19.33 0.11
CA THR A 303 -29.05 20.48 -0.54
C THR A 303 -29.72 20.79 -1.88
N ASP A 304 -29.62 22.03 -2.32
CA ASP A 304 -29.94 22.40 -3.69
C ASP A 304 -28.82 21.99 -4.69
N ALA A 305 -28.98 22.38 -5.94
CA ALA A 305 -27.99 22.10 -7.00
C ALA A 305 -26.64 22.80 -6.79
N PHE A 306 -26.56 23.79 -5.90
CA PHE A 306 -25.34 24.53 -5.57
C PHE A 306 -24.66 23.99 -4.31
N GLY A 307 -25.28 23.03 -3.59
CA GLY A 307 -24.79 22.46 -2.37
C GLY A 307 -25.25 23.20 -1.09
N ASP A 308 -26.09 24.20 -1.21
CA ASP A 308 -26.63 24.93 -0.07
C ASP A 308 -27.75 24.12 0.62
N LYS A 309 -27.73 24.12 1.97
CA LYS A 309 -28.73 23.41 2.78
C LYS A 309 -30.11 24.03 2.58
N VAL A 310 -31.07 23.22 2.15
CA VAL A 310 -32.44 23.63 1.90
C VAL A 310 -33.40 23.20 3.01
N GLN A 311 -33.24 21.95 3.50
CA GLN A 311 -34.18 21.36 4.44
C GLN A 311 -33.45 20.35 5.34
N ASP A 312 -33.77 20.38 6.65
CA ASP A 312 -33.40 19.31 7.56
C ASP A 312 -34.37 18.12 7.41
N LEU A 313 -33.82 16.91 7.53
CA LEU A 313 -34.59 15.66 7.51
C LEU A 313 -34.59 15.04 8.91
N ALA A 314 -35.71 14.44 9.31
CA ALA A 314 -35.88 13.88 10.65
C ALA A 314 -35.09 12.56 10.80
N ASP A 315 -35.11 11.73 9.78
CA ASP A 315 -34.52 10.40 9.84
C ASP A 315 -34.16 9.84 8.43
N ALA A 316 -33.59 8.64 8.42
CA ALA A 316 -33.21 7.96 7.19
C ALA A 316 -34.41 7.61 6.29
N GLN A 317 -35.60 7.35 6.87
CA GLN A 317 -36.78 7.01 6.07
C GLN A 317 -37.26 8.22 5.26
N GLU A 318 -37.29 9.40 5.89
CA GLU A 318 -37.60 10.66 5.17
C GLU A 318 -36.63 10.94 4.03
N ALA A 319 -35.35 10.66 4.27
CA ALA A 319 -34.32 10.77 3.21
C ALA A 319 -34.58 9.79 2.05
N PHE A 320 -34.99 8.56 2.34
CA PHE A 320 -35.31 7.56 1.31
C PHE A 320 -36.55 7.93 0.51
N ASP A 321 -37.61 8.37 1.20
CA ASP A 321 -38.86 8.79 0.56
C ASP A 321 -38.66 10.02 -0.34
N LEU A 322 -37.85 10.96 0.13
CA LEU A 322 -37.49 12.14 -0.67
C LEU A 322 -36.68 11.77 -1.92
N TYR A 323 -35.70 10.89 -1.78
CA TYR A 323 -34.91 10.41 -2.91
C TYR A 323 -35.79 9.74 -3.97
N GLU A 324 -36.76 8.94 -3.55
CA GLU A 324 -37.68 8.22 -4.45
C GLU A 324 -38.71 9.15 -5.11
N SER A 325 -39.19 10.17 -4.37
CA SER A 325 -40.24 11.07 -4.87
C SER A 325 -39.75 12.20 -5.77
N ASN A 326 -38.58 12.78 -5.49
CA ASN A 326 -38.11 14.00 -6.16
C ASN A 326 -37.07 13.76 -7.26
N GLY A 327 -36.70 12.50 -7.52
CA GLY A 327 -35.78 12.11 -8.59
C GLY A 327 -34.52 12.98 -8.67
N ARG A 328 -33.49 12.57 -8.00
CA ARG A 328 -32.05 12.86 -8.26
C ARG A 328 -31.56 14.31 -8.40
N ASN A 329 -32.40 15.34 -8.32
CA ASN A 329 -31.96 16.72 -8.56
C ASN A 329 -31.33 17.41 -7.35
N ASN A 330 -31.53 16.88 -6.13
CA ASN A 330 -31.04 17.43 -4.88
C ASN A 330 -30.06 16.45 -4.24
N GLY A 331 -29.00 16.97 -3.62
CA GLY A 331 -28.09 16.17 -2.82
C GLY A 331 -28.67 15.87 -1.44
N ILE A 332 -28.39 14.70 -0.89
CA ILE A 332 -28.69 14.35 0.52
C ILE A 332 -27.36 14.17 1.24
N ILE A 333 -27.19 14.85 2.36
CA ILE A 333 -25.99 14.81 3.17
C ILE A 333 -26.31 14.38 4.60
N ALA A 334 -25.63 13.32 5.06
CA ALA A 334 -25.61 12.93 6.46
C ALA A 334 -24.21 13.20 7.03
N ARG A 335 -24.12 14.03 8.08
CA ARG A 335 -22.87 14.35 8.77
C ARG A 335 -22.74 13.58 10.07
N PHE A 336 -21.57 12.98 10.25
CA PHE A 336 -21.22 12.21 11.43
C PHE A 336 -19.97 12.78 12.07
N GLU A 337 -19.99 12.92 13.39
CA GLU A 337 -18.82 13.33 14.17
C GLU A 337 -18.07 12.10 14.64
N THR A 338 -16.74 12.12 14.49
CA THR A 338 -15.80 11.12 14.99
C THR A 338 -14.80 11.77 15.95
N ALA A 339 -13.96 10.96 16.59
CA ALA A 339 -12.87 11.48 17.43
C ALA A 339 -11.81 12.29 16.63
N TYR A 340 -11.76 12.14 15.31
CA TYR A 340 -10.72 12.71 14.45
C TYR A 340 -11.24 13.73 13.41
N GLY A 341 -12.54 14.03 13.42
CA GLY A 341 -13.14 14.95 12.49
C GLY A 341 -14.57 14.58 12.11
N ASN A 342 -14.98 14.98 10.91
CA ASN A 342 -16.32 14.78 10.40
C ASN A 342 -16.30 13.86 9.17
N ASN A 343 -17.20 12.87 9.18
CA ASN A 343 -17.54 12.09 8.00
C ASN A 343 -18.86 12.61 7.43
N SER A 344 -18.92 12.80 6.12
CA SER A 344 -20.16 13.18 5.42
C SER A 344 -20.49 12.11 4.39
N LEU A 345 -21.58 11.37 4.59
CA LEU A 345 -22.14 10.49 3.57
C LEU A 345 -22.98 11.35 2.63
N ILE A 346 -22.55 11.42 1.38
CA ILE A 346 -23.12 12.30 0.36
C ILE A 346 -23.73 11.45 -0.74
N LEU A 347 -25.01 11.67 -1.03
CA LEU A 347 -25.67 11.20 -2.23
C LEU A 347 -25.98 12.41 -3.09
N ASN A 348 -25.43 12.46 -4.26
CA ASN A 348 -25.75 13.46 -5.29
C ASN A 348 -26.19 12.71 -6.54
N LYS A 349 -26.80 13.42 -7.49
CA LYS A 349 -27.41 12.92 -8.73
C LYS A 349 -26.75 11.66 -9.33
N ASP A 350 -25.43 11.64 -9.39
CA ASP A 350 -24.66 10.61 -10.06
C ASP A 350 -23.59 9.94 -9.15
N TYR A 351 -23.45 10.42 -7.90
CA TYR A 351 -22.37 9.97 -7.02
C TYR A 351 -22.87 9.67 -5.61
N CYS A 352 -22.32 8.62 -5.05
CA CYS A 352 -22.40 8.37 -3.61
C CYS A 352 -20.99 8.18 -3.08
N TYR A 353 -20.63 8.98 -2.07
CA TYR A 353 -19.31 8.90 -1.45
C TYR A 353 -19.31 9.36 0.01
N ILE A 354 -18.28 8.97 0.72
CA ILE A 354 -18.02 9.42 2.08
C ILE A 354 -16.86 10.40 2.01
N LEU A 355 -17.09 11.63 2.47
CA LEU A 355 -16.08 12.67 2.55
C LEU A 355 -15.63 12.83 4.00
N VAL A 356 -14.32 12.72 4.23
CA VAL A 356 -13.69 12.83 5.54
C VAL A 356 -12.91 14.13 5.62
N ARG A 357 -13.22 14.98 6.60
CA ARG A 357 -12.58 16.26 6.84
C ARG A 357 -12.24 16.45 8.32
N LYS A 358 -11.24 17.28 8.58
CA LYS A 358 -10.97 17.77 9.93
C LYS A 358 -12.12 18.67 10.40
N SER A 359 -12.40 18.66 11.69
CA SER A 359 -13.41 19.54 12.33
C SER A 359 -12.99 21.00 12.28
#